data_ab7c955c8f91ee8888ace22fae605c2b
#
_entry.id   ab7c955c8f91ee8888ace22fae605c2b
#
_cell.length_a   1.000
_cell.length_b   1.000
_cell.length_c   1.000
_cell.angle_alpha   90.00
_cell.angle_beta   90.00
_cell.angle_gamma   90.00
#
_symmetry.space_group_name_H-M   'P 1'
#
loop_
_entity.id
_entity.type
_entity.pdbx_description
1 polymer ?
#
loop_
_entity_poly.entity_id
_entity_poly.type
_entity_poly.pdbx_seq_one_letter_code
_entity_poly.pdbx_strand_id
1 'polypeptide(L)'
;MVVYHIWPRRVSGGVDVFLMLTGFLITGSLLRDEHVRLWAFARRLARRLLPAAGLTLLGVLVGTVLILPKTRWDATVAEVVASALYYENWQLAFSAVDYLSSGGAVSPVQHFWSLAIQGQFYVIWPVLLLLARRRLPVFVGLMAAVFVLSLAYSVFRTATDQAWAYFDTGARLWELALGGLLAVALPFLKVPKPVRVVLGWLGLAALVACGLVLQVSTSFPGYVALWPTLAAAAVIVAGRAGGADRLLTLRPVLYVGRISYALYLWHWPVFVFYLVATDRTAASWKGILLILAASLALAAVTTELADRTGQWGPLLLAPALAGAVVVSFLPRPGDGITPAPALAAEDRPRSYEDGCAQHPRDAEVLVCRYGAQNPDKTIALVGNSHAAHWLPALELLGEENGWQIVNITKGACALSTTVQLYKGKPQPTCDQWQEGVLAELREIAPDLLITTATESSEWERGENMPAGYPERWRQLGAMGIDVLAIRDTPRMGFDPPECVETKGPAACVAPRSLSLAERMPTAGRIPANVTIADFNATFCPGDRCPSVIGNTMVYSDNGHITATFMRSLAPALEKEVLRALAGGQANPKR
;
A
#
# COMPACT_ATOMS: atom_id res chain seq x y z
N MET A 1 9.88 13.85 14.73
CA MET A 1 9.09 12.82 14.05
C MET A 1 7.69 12.71 14.65
N VAL A 2 7.49 12.29 15.90
CA VAL A 2 6.16 12.11 16.54
C VAL A 2 5.25 13.33 16.37
N VAL A 3 5.72 14.54 16.70
CA VAL A 3 4.95 15.79 16.55
C VAL A 3 4.55 16.06 15.10
N TYR A 4 5.43 15.77 14.13
CA TYR A 4 5.14 15.97 12.71
C TYR A 4 4.10 15.00 12.16
N HIS A 5 4.08 13.78 12.62
CA HIS A 5 3.06 12.80 12.22
C HIS A 5 1.68 13.15 12.76
N ILE A 6 1.62 13.64 14.02
CA ILE A 6 0.35 13.87 14.72
C ILE A 6 -0.28 15.21 14.31
N TRP A 7 0.50 16.28 14.18
CA TRP A 7 -0.03 17.63 13.97
C TRP A 7 -0.07 18.06 12.49
N PRO A 8 1.09 18.30 11.80
CA PRO A 8 1.02 18.77 10.41
C PRO A 8 0.82 17.67 9.38
N ARG A 9 0.77 16.39 9.79
CA ARG A 9 0.73 15.21 8.90
C ARG A 9 1.82 15.26 7.82
N ARG A 10 3.04 15.65 8.22
CA ARG A 10 4.20 15.78 7.33
C ARG A 10 5.24 14.72 7.64
N VAL A 11 6.01 14.37 6.64
CA VAL A 11 7.22 13.56 6.82
C VAL A 11 8.34 14.48 7.32
N SER A 12 9.07 14.07 8.36
CA SER A 12 10.07 14.91 9.05
C SER A 12 11.52 14.62 8.68
N GLY A 13 11.79 13.65 7.80
CA GLY A 13 13.14 13.11 7.61
C GLY A 13 13.66 12.34 8.85
N GLY A 14 12.81 12.11 9.85
CA GLY A 14 13.23 11.45 11.09
C GLY A 14 13.59 9.98 10.93
N VAL A 15 12.98 9.29 9.95
CA VAL A 15 13.33 7.90 9.61
C VAL A 15 14.71 7.84 8.97
N ASP A 16 15.02 8.75 8.06
CA ASP A 16 16.32 8.86 7.38
C ASP A 16 17.45 9.05 8.40
N VAL A 17 17.23 9.94 9.37
CA VAL A 17 18.15 10.12 10.51
C VAL A 17 18.27 8.84 11.33
N PHE A 18 17.18 8.15 11.60
CA PHE A 18 17.17 6.90 12.36
C PHE A 18 17.96 5.79 11.66
N LEU A 19 17.78 5.62 10.35
CA LEU A 19 18.53 4.65 9.56
C LEU A 19 20.02 5.01 9.52
N MET A 20 20.37 6.26 9.29
CA MET A 20 21.75 6.74 9.30
C MET A 20 22.41 6.52 10.68
N LEU A 21 21.74 6.85 11.78
CA LEU A 21 22.23 6.58 13.14
C LEU A 21 22.43 5.09 13.40
N THR A 22 21.53 4.24 12.89
CA THR A 22 21.67 2.80 12.99
C THR A 22 22.94 2.32 12.29
N GLY A 23 23.18 2.75 11.06
CA GLY A 23 24.41 2.44 10.33
C GLY A 23 25.67 2.88 11.10
N PHE A 24 25.64 4.09 11.66
CA PHE A 24 26.74 4.64 12.47
C PHE A 24 27.03 3.78 13.72
N LEU A 25 26.01 3.49 14.52
CA LEU A 25 26.16 2.77 15.79
C LEU A 25 26.54 1.31 15.59
N ILE A 26 25.92 0.63 14.64
CA ILE A 26 26.18 -0.79 14.36
C ILE A 26 27.57 -0.98 13.76
N THR A 27 27.96 -0.17 12.79
CA THR A 27 29.32 -0.23 12.22
C THR A 27 30.37 0.02 13.31
N GLY A 28 30.19 1.06 14.14
CA GLY A 28 31.07 1.33 15.26
C GLY A 28 31.12 0.19 16.29
N SER A 29 30.01 -0.52 16.52
CA SER A 29 29.96 -1.68 17.40
C SER A 29 30.69 -2.89 16.80
N LEU A 30 30.48 -3.17 15.52
CA LEU A 30 31.11 -4.30 14.82
C LEU A 30 32.62 -4.15 14.69
N LEU A 31 33.12 -2.93 14.49
CA LEU A 31 34.55 -2.63 14.37
C LEU A 31 35.30 -2.68 15.70
N ARG A 32 34.61 -2.46 16.82
CA ARG A 32 35.21 -2.57 18.17
C ARG A 32 35.33 -4.01 18.67
N ASP A 33 34.57 -4.95 18.09
CA ASP A 33 34.56 -6.35 18.50
C ASP A 33 35.64 -7.12 17.69
N GLU A 34 36.77 -7.45 18.31
CA GLU A 34 37.86 -8.22 17.66
C GLU A 34 37.41 -9.58 17.12
N HIS A 35 36.40 -10.18 17.76
CA HIS A 35 35.80 -11.46 17.37
C HIS A 35 34.29 -11.32 17.20
N VAL A 36 33.82 -10.82 16.02
CA VAL A 36 32.38 -10.74 15.73
C VAL A 36 31.75 -12.13 15.83
N ARG A 37 31.17 -12.42 16.98
CA ARG A 37 30.34 -13.61 17.17
C ARG A 37 28.91 -13.24 16.74
N LEU A 38 28.53 -13.59 15.52
CA LEU A 38 27.21 -13.24 14.93
C LEU A 38 26.06 -13.57 15.87
N TRP A 39 26.12 -14.73 16.53
CA TRP A 39 25.08 -15.15 17.48
C TRP A 39 25.02 -14.23 18.71
N ALA A 40 26.16 -13.86 19.27
CA ALA A 40 26.20 -12.95 20.42
C ALA A 40 25.71 -11.54 20.04
N PHE A 41 26.05 -11.09 18.83
CA PHE A 41 25.55 -9.83 18.27
C PHE A 41 24.01 -9.88 18.09
N ALA A 42 23.50 -10.90 17.40
CA ALA A 42 22.06 -11.07 17.18
C ALA A 42 21.29 -11.18 18.52
N ARG A 43 21.82 -11.92 19.50
CA ARG A 43 21.22 -12.05 20.83
C ARG A 43 21.18 -10.72 21.58
N ARG A 44 22.21 -9.88 21.46
CA ARG A 44 22.20 -8.52 22.07
C ARG A 44 21.12 -7.63 21.45
N LEU A 45 21.00 -7.64 20.12
CA LEU A 45 19.96 -6.89 19.41
C LEU A 45 18.57 -7.38 19.75
N ALA A 46 18.35 -8.70 19.70
CA ALA A 46 17.08 -9.32 20.03
C ALA A 46 16.62 -8.93 21.45
N ARG A 47 17.51 -9.02 22.45
CA ARG A 47 17.21 -8.61 23.82
C ARG A 47 16.88 -7.14 23.98
N ARG A 48 17.43 -6.29 23.12
CA ARG A 48 17.21 -4.84 23.18
C ARG A 48 15.93 -4.42 22.47
N LEU A 49 15.59 -5.07 21.33
CA LEU A 49 14.54 -4.58 20.43
C LEU A 49 13.23 -5.38 20.55
N LEU A 50 13.32 -6.72 20.62
CA LEU A 50 12.12 -7.57 20.55
C LEU A 50 11.18 -7.43 21.75
N PRO A 51 11.62 -7.18 23.00
CA PRO A 51 10.70 -7.05 24.11
C PRO A 51 9.71 -5.91 23.94
N ALA A 52 10.20 -4.72 23.58
CA ALA A 52 9.33 -3.56 23.36
C ALA A 52 8.46 -3.72 22.11
N ALA A 53 9.02 -4.29 21.02
CA ALA A 53 8.26 -4.57 19.81
C ALA A 53 7.13 -5.58 20.08
N GLY A 54 7.41 -6.70 20.77
CA GLY A 54 6.41 -7.71 21.11
C GLY A 54 5.29 -7.16 22.00
N LEU A 55 5.62 -6.35 23.04
CA LEU A 55 4.63 -5.69 23.89
C LEU A 55 3.74 -4.72 23.09
N THR A 56 4.35 -3.97 22.17
CA THR A 56 3.58 -3.03 21.33
C THR A 56 2.66 -3.77 20.37
N LEU A 57 3.16 -4.79 19.67
CA LEU A 57 2.35 -5.59 18.73
C LEU A 57 1.19 -6.30 19.45
N LEU A 58 1.43 -6.83 20.66
CA LEU A 58 0.36 -7.40 21.48
C LEU A 58 -0.68 -6.34 21.85
N GLY A 59 -0.24 -5.15 22.28
CA GLY A 59 -1.15 -4.04 22.58
C GLY A 59 -1.91 -3.55 21.35
N VAL A 60 -1.30 -3.59 20.16
CA VAL A 60 -1.99 -3.30 18.88
C VAL A 60 -3.09 -4.33 18.63
N LEU A 61 -2.82 -5.64 18.80
CA LEU A 61 -3.86 -6.66 18.63
C LEU A 61 -5.03 -6.48 19.60
N VAL A 62 -4.75 -6.15 20.85
CA VAL A 62 -5.80 -5.80 21.84
C VAL A 62 -6.60 -4.59 21.35
N GLY A 63 -5.92 -3.52 20.92
CA GLY A 63 -6.57 -2.32 20.36
C GLY A 63 -7.35 -2.62 19.08
N THR A 64 -6.88 -3.53 18.25
CA THR A 64 -7.58 -4.01 17.04
C THR A 64 -8.94 -4.60 17.40
N VAL A 65 -8.98 -5.52 18.35
CA VAL A 65 -10.23 -6.18 18.78
C VAL A 65 -11.20 -5.21 19.48
N LEU A 66 -10.68 -4.24 20.24
CA LEU A 66 -11.49 -3.33 21.04
C LEU A 66 -11.94 -2.07 20.29
N ILE A 67 -11.20 -1.62 19.28
CA ILE A 67 -11.39 -0.28 18.69
C ILE A 67 -11.62 -0.35 17.18
N LEU A 68 -10.89 -1.24 16.45
CA LEU A 68 -11.01 -1.28 15.00
C LEU A 68 -12.27 -2.02 14.55
N PRO A 69 -12.91 -1.57 13.45
CA PRO A 69 -13.92 -2.35 12.76
C PRO A 69 -13.33 -3.71 12.33
N LYS A 70 -14.18 -4.75 12.30
CA LYS A 70 -13.76 -6.11 11.93
C LYS A 70 -13.28 -6.19 10.48
N THR A 71 -13.78 -5.29 9.61
CA THR A 71 -13.31 -5.09 8.24
C THR A 71 -11.81 -4.83 8.13
N ARG A 72 -11.17 -4.31 9.18
CA ARG A 72 -9.73 -4.02 9.24
C ARG A 72 -8.89 -5.11 9.91
N TRP A 73 -9.51 -6.13 10.50
CA TRP A 73 -8.79 -7.08 11.33
C TRP A 73 -7.77 -7.89 10.54
N ASP A 74 -8.16 -8.43 9.36
CA ASP A 74 -7.27 -9.28 8.56
C ASP A 74 -6.05 -8.53 8.04
N ALA A 75 -6.27 -7.34 7.50
CA ALA A 75 -5.16 -6.47 7.06
C ALA A 75 -4.23 -6.14 8.23
N THR A 76 -4.80 -5.77 9.40
CA THR A 76 -3.99 -5.44 10.59
C THR A 76 -3.22 -6.66 11.11
N VAL A 77 -3.83 -7.85 11.14
CA VAL A 77 -3.19 -9.09 11.56
C VAL A 77 -2.04 -9.45 10.62
N ALA A 78 -2.26 -9.38 9.31
CA ALA A 78 -1.21 -9.65 8.30
C ALA A 78 -0.01 -8.71 8.49
N GLU A 79 -0.26 -7.42 8.71
CA GLU A 79 0.80 -6.44 8.97
C GLU A 79 1.47 -6.60 10.33
N VAL A 80 0.75 -7.03 11.38
CA VAL A 80 1.35 -7.39 12.68
C VAL A 80 2.31 -8.57 12.51
N VAL A 81 1.94 -9.59 11.74
CA VAL A 81 2.83 -10.73 11.43
C VAL A 81 4.02 -10.27 10.61
N ALA A 82 3.81 -9.44 9.58
CA ALA A 82 4.88 -8.88 8.76
C ALA A 82 5.86 -8.04 9.60
N SER A 83 5.33 -7.22 10.52
CA SER A 83 6.12 -6.42 11.47
C SER A 83 6.93 -7.29 12.43
N ALA A 84 6.33 -8.34 12.97
CA ALA A 84 7.00 -9.28 13.88
C ALA A 84 8.14 -10.04 13.19
N LEU A 85 8.00 -10.34 11.91
CA LEU A 85 8.97 -11.07 11.08
C LEU A 85 9.91 -10.17 10.28
N TYR A 86 9.83 -8.84 10.47
CA TYR A 86 10.71 -7.84 9.83
C TYR A 86 10.63 -7.78 8.29
N TYR A 87 9.44 -8.02 7.70
CA TYR A 87 9.18 -7.81 6.26
C TYR A 87 8.04 -6.81 5.96
N GLU A 88 7.58 -6.05 6.96
CA GLU A 88 6.50 -5.06 6.83
C GLU A 88 6.73 -4.04 5.71
N ASN A 89 7.96 -3.66 5.45
CA ASN A 89 8.31 -2.77 4.35
C ASN A 89 7.98 -3.38 2.97
N TRP A 90 8.13 -4.68 2.81
CA TRP A 90 7.74 -5.39 1.58
C TRP A 90 6.23 -5.57 1.49
N GLN A 91 5.57 -5.91 2.60
CA GLN A 91 4.12 -5.96 2.68
C GLN A 91 3.50 -4.64 2.23
N LEU A 92 3.98 -3.50 2.74
CA LEU A 92 3.53 -2.18 2.34
C LEU A 92 3.95 -1.79 0.91
N ALA A 93 5.13 -2.19 0.44
CA ALA A 93 5.54 -1.93 -0.93
C ALA A 93 4.60 -2.59 -1.94
N PHE A 94 4.19 -3.82 -1.68
CA PHE A 94 3.23 -4.54 -2.52
C PHE A 94 1.81 -3.99 -2.37
N SER A 95 1.33 -3.75 -1.15
CA SER A 95 0.00 -3.20 -0.90
C SER A 95 -0.12 -1.70 -1.26
N ALA A 96 0.97 -0.93 -1.27
CA ALA A 96 0.93 0.47 -1.72
C ALA A 96 0.53 0.64 -3.18
N VAL A 97 0.62 -0.43 -3.96
CA VAL A 97 0.08 -0.51 -5.32
C VAL A 97 -1.44 -0.66 -5.28
N ASP A 98 -1.97 -1.50 -4.39
CA ASP A 98 -3.41 -1.74 -4.21
C ASP A 98 -4.08 -0.61 -3.41
N TYR A 99 -3.38 -0.03 -2.44
CA TYR A 99 -3.87 1.02 -1.54
C TYR A 99 -4.33 2.30 -2.25
N LEU A 100 -3.70 2.67 -3.36
CA LEU A 100 -4.10 3.86 -4.14
C LEU A 100 -5.33 3.62 -5.02
N SER A 101 -5.69 2.36 -5.26
CA SER A 101 -6.92 2.00 -5.95
C SER A 101 -8.13 1.90 -5.00
N SER A 102 -7.92 1.68 -3.72
CA SER A 102 -8.98 1.35 -2.75
C SER A 102 -9.26 2.40 -1.67
N GLY A 103 -8.49 3.50 -1.60
CA GLY A 103 -8.69 4.53 -0.55
C GLY A 103 -8.49 4.00 0.88
N GLY A 104 -7.65 2.96 1.05
CA GLY A 104 -7.54 2.17 2.26
C GLY A 104 -7.16 2.96 3.52
N ALA A 105 -7.69 2.53 4.63
CA ALA A 105 -7.50 3.12 5.93
C ALA A 105 -6.08 2.90 6.47
N VAL A 106 -5.54 3.87 7.18
CA VAL A 106 -4.17 3.84 7.71
C VAL A 106 -4.00 2.74 8.77
N SER A 107 -3.03 1.85 8.58
CA SER A 107 -2.70 0.77 9.50
C SER A 107 -2.05 1.25 10.80
N PRO A 108 -2.40 0.66 11.97
CA PRO A 108 -1.77 0.99 13.24
C PRO A 108 -0.31 0.56 13.34
N VAL A 109 0.19 -0.34 12.50
CA VAL A 109 1.58 -0.81 12.52
C VAL A 109 2.41 -0.37 11.31
N GLN A 110 1.83 0.41 10.40
CA GLN A 110 2.50 0.88 9.19
C GLN A 110 3.95 1.36 9.42
N HIS A 111 4.20 2.09 10.52
CA HIS A 111 5.53 2.65 10.82
C HIS A 111 6.62 1.60 11.10
N PHE A 112 6.26 0.32 11.31
CA PHE A 112 7.22 -0.78 11.47
C PHE A 112 8.04 -1.06 10.21
N TRP A 113 7.65 -0.51 9.05
CA TRP A 113 8.41 -0.66 7.81
C TRP A 113 9.89 -0.27 7.96
N SER A 114 10.18 0.79 8.70
CA SER A 114 11.56 1.24 8.91
C SER A 114 12.35 0.31 9.82
N LEU A 115 11.68 -0.34 10.77
CA LEU A 115 12.27 -1.37 11.62
C LEU A 115 12.53 -2.65 10.83
N ALA A 116 11.68 -2.97 9.86
CA ALA A 116 11.91 -4.10 8.95
C ALA A 116 13.19 -3.88 8.13
N ILE A 117 13.37 -2.72 7.53
CA ILE A 117 14.63 -2.35 6.83
C ILE A 117 15.83 -2.42 7.79
N GLN A 118 15.68 -1.90 9.01
CA GLN A 118 16.73 -1.98 10.03
C GLN A 118 17.08 -3.42 10.40
N GLY A 119 16.08 -4.30 10.54
CA GLY A 119 16.29 -5.73 10.82
C GLY A 119 17.04 -6.44 9.70
N GLN A 120 16.70 -6.17 8.45
CA GLN A 120 17.40 -6.70 7.27
C GLN A 120 18.86 -6.21 7.25
N PHE A 121 19.10 -4.95 7.57
CA PHE A 121 20.46 -4.40 7.69
C PHE A 121 21.27 -5.11 8.78
N TYR A 122 20.68 -5.50 9.90
CA TYR A 122 21.38 -6.24 10.96
C TYR A 122 21.90 -7.61 10.50
N VAL A 123 21.37 -8.17 9.42
CA VAL A 123 21.87 -9.37 8.77
C VAL A 123 22.91 -9.02 7.70
N ILE A 124 22.57 -8.08 6.82
CA ILE A 124 23.40 -7.70 5.67
C ILE A 124 24.78 -7.16 6.13
N TRP A 125 24.81 -6.31 7.14
CA TRP A 125 26.03 -5.60 7.53
C TRP A 125 27.13 -6.48 8.12
N PRO A 126 26.85 -7.39 9.06
CA PRO A 126 27.85 -8.35 9.52
C PRO A 126 28.32 -9.30 8.41
N VAL A 127 27.45 -9.67 7.47
CA VAL A 127 27.80 -10.50 6.31
C VAL A 127 28.79 -9.75 5.41
N LEU A 128 28.56 -8.48 5.12
CA LEU A 128 29.50 -7.65 4.34
C LEU A 128 30.88 -7.55 5.01
N LEU A 129 30.91 -7.42 6.35
CA LEU A 129 32.15 -7.38 7.10
C LEU A 129 32.91 -8.73 7.02
N LEU A 130 32.19 -9.85 7.07
CA LEU A 130 32.78 -11.19 6.91
C LEU A 130 33.29 -11.41 5.48
N LEU A 131 32.54 -11.00 4.45
CA LEU A 131 32.94 -11.09 3.05
C LEU A 131 34.19 -10.23 2.77
N ALA A 132 34.32 -9.09 3.42
CA ALA A 132 35.53 -8.27 3.40
C ALA A 132 36.73 -8.95 4.10
N ARG A 133 36.54 -10.17 4.64
CA ARG A 133 37.55 -10.86 5.46
C ARG A 133 38.13 -9.98 6.55
N ARG A 134 37.32 -9.07 7.10
CA ARG A 134 37.67 -8.05 8.09
C ARG A 134 38.78 -7.08 7.65
N ARG A 135 39.12 -7.02 6.39
CA ARG A 135 40.04 -6.03 5.85
C ARG A 135 39.30 -4.68 5.77
N LEU A 136 39.65 -3.76 6.66
CA LEU A 136 38.96 -2.46 6.77
C LEU A 136 38.86 -1.70 5.42
N PRO A 137 39.93 -1.61 4.58
CA PRO A 137 39.81 -0.96 3.28
C PRO A 137 38.78 -1.61 2.36
N VAL A 138 38.69 -2.95 2.35
CA VAL A 138 37.70 -3.69 1.54
C VAL A 138 36.29 -3.41 2.06
N PHE A 139 36.11 -3.45 3.39
CA PHE A 139 34.82 -3.15 3.99
C PHE A 139 34.34 -1.71 3.71
N VAL A 140 35.25 -0.74 3.81
CA VAL A 140 34.98 0.66 3.45
C VAL A 140 34.62 0.77 1.96
N GLY A 141 35.36 0.09 1.07
CA GLY A 141 35.05 0.06 -0.35
C GLY A 141 33.65 -0.53 -0.64
N LEU A 142 33.28 -1.61 0.03
CA LEU A 142 31.92 -2.20 -0.08
C LEU A 142 30.84 -1.25 0.45
N MET A 143 31.05 -0.61 1.60
CA MET A 143 30.13 0.41 2.11
C MET A 143 29.97 1.59 1.16
N ALA A 144 31.07 2.09 0.57
CA ALA A 144 31.03 3.16 -0.42
C ALA A 144 30.28 2.73 -1.69
N ALA A 145 30.48 1.51 -2.15
CA ALA A 145 29.74 0.95 -3.28
C ALA A 145 28.24 0.86 -2.96
N VAL A 146 27.86 0.34 -1.79
CA VAL A 146 26.47 0.31 -1.34
C VAL A 146 25.89 1.73 -1.29
N PHE A 147 26.61 2.69 -0.74
CA PHE A 147 26.17 4.08 -0.68
C PHE A 147 25.86 4.64 -2.07
N VAL A 148 26.81 4.53 -3.00
CA VAL A 148 26.66 5.09 -4.36
C VAL A 148 25.54 4.39 -5.14
N LEU A 149 25.55 3.06 -5.17
CA LEU A 149 24.58 2.28 -5.95
C LEU A 149 23.17 2.41 -5.38
N SER A 150 23.01 2.35 -4.06
CA SER A 150 21.71 2.51 -3.42
C SER A 150 21.18 3.93 -3.55
N LEU A 151 22.01 4.97 -3.44
CA LEU A 151 21.58 6.35 -3.65
C LEU A 151 21.15 6.60 -5.11
N ALA A 152 21.94 6.12 -6.08
CA ALA A 152 21.58 6.21 -7.50
C ALA A 152 20.26 5.49 -7.79
N TYR A 153 20.11 4.28 -7.26
CA TYR A 153 18.85 3.52 -7.35
C TYR A 153 17.69 4.24 -6.66
N SER A 154 17.90 4.81 -5.46
CA SER A 154 16.90 5.60 -4.73
C SER A 154 16.41 6.78 -5.55
N VAL A 155 17.32 7.55 -6.17
CA VAL A 155 16.95 8.69 -7.03
C VAL A 155 16.14 8.22 -8.24
N PHE A 156 16.60 7.18 -8.92
CA PHE A 156 15.90 6.61 -10.07
C PHE A 156 14.50 6.10 -9.72
N ARG A 157 14.41 5.28 -8.66
CA ARG A 157 13.11 4.69 -8.25
C ARG A 157 12.15 5.74 -7.70
N THR A 158 12.63 6.75 -6.97
CA THR A 158 11.77 7.85 -6.50
C THR A 158 11.18 8.63 -7.68
N ALA A 159 11.93 8.80 -8.77
CA ALA A 159 11.44 9.47 -9.96
C ALA A 159 10.40 8.63 -10.75
N THR A 160 10.58 7.31 -10.79
CA THR A 160 9.72 6.39 -11.56
C THR A 160 8.53 5.85 -10.76
N ASP A 161 8.75 5.41 -9.52
CA ASP A 161 7.75 4.83 -8.62
C ASP A 161 8.08 5.18 -7.17
N GLN A 162 7.69 6.38 -6.74
CA GLN A 162 7.99 6.92 -5.41
C GLN A 162 7.35 6.08 -4.28
N ALA A 163 6.14 5.57 -4.47
CA ALA A 163 5.43 4.79 -3.46
C ALA A 163 6.18 3.48 -3.12
N TRP A 164 6.70 2.80 -4.15
CA TRP A 164 7.56 1.65 -3.96
C TRP A 164 8.89 2.04 -3.33
N ALA A 165 9.58 3.05 -3.87
CA ALA A 165 10.88 3.50 -3.39
C ALA A 165 10.87 3.87 -1.91
N TYR A 166 9.74 4.35 -1.40
CA TYR A 166 9.58 4.74 0.00
C TYR A 166 9.82 3.57 0.96
N PHE A 167 9.36 2.36 0.60
CA PHE A 167 9.44 1.15 1.42
C PHE A 167 10.56 0.19 1.00
N ASP A 168 11.19 0.41 -0.16
CA ASP A 168 12.19 -0.49 -0.72
C ASP A 168 13.52 -0.41 0.05
N THR A 169 13.96 -1.55 0.57
CA THR A 169 15.24 -1.66 1.27
C THR A 169 16.40 -1.20 0.41
N GLY A 170 16.43 -1.57 -0.88
CA GLY A 170 17.47 -1.16 -1.82
C GLY A 170 17.58 0.36 -1.97
N ALA A 171 16.44 1.06 -1.95
CA ALA A 171 16.38 2.51 -2.06
C ALA A 171 16.77 3.25 -0.75
N ARG A 172 16.94 2.53 0.36
CA ARG A 172 17.22 3.07 1.70
C ARG A 172 18.58 2.69 2.28
N LEU A 173 19.26 1.66 1.73
CA LEU A 173 20.54 1.18 2.25
C LEU A 173 21.64 2.25 2.25
N TRP A 174 21.59 3.24 1.37
CA TRP A 174 22.58 4.33 1.33
C TRP A 174 22.60 5.17 2.61
N GLU A 175 21.46 5.34 3.30
CA GLU A 175 21.37 6.07 4.56
C GLU A 175 22.16 5.35 5.66
N LEU A 176 21.99 4.03 5.74
CA LEU A 176 22.73 3.15 6.66
C LEU A 176 24.21 3.11 6.31
N ALA A 177 24.55 3.04 5.01
CA ALA A 177 25.94 3.06 4.53
C ALA A 177 26.62 4.39 4.84
N LEU A 178 25.92 5.53 4.68
CA LEU A 178 26.44 6.86 5.05
C LEU A 178 26.81 6.90 6.54
N GLY A 179 25.92 6.38 7.39
CA GLY A 179 26.18 6.26 8.83
C GLY A 179 27.41 5.40 9.13
N GLY A 180 27.53 4.26 8.44
CA GLY A 180 28.70 3.37 8.55
C GLY A 180 30.01 4.02 8.13
N LEU A 181 30.02 4.71 6.99
CA LEU A 181 31.18 5.47 6.50
C LEU A 181 31.57 6.58 7.48
N LEU A 182 30.59 7.29 8.04
CA LEU A 182 30.85 8.32 9.06
C LEU A 182 31.48 7.70 10.32
N ALA A 183 31.03 6.51 10.76
CA ALA A 183 31.61 5.85 11.93
C ALA A 183 33.10 5.52 11.74
N VAL A 184 33.51 5.14 10.53
CA VAL A 184 34.90 4.88 10.19
C VAL A 184 35.69 6.19 10.05
N ALA A 185 35.10 7.21 9.42
CA ALA A 185 35.80 8.48 9.14
C ALA A 185 36.01 9.36 10.40
N LEU A 186 35.06 9.31 11.34
CA LEU A 186 34.97 10.20 12.50
C LEU A 186 36.27 10.30 13.32
N PRO A 187 37.02 9.22 13.61
CA PRO A 187 38.30 9.30 14.34
C PRO A 187 39.40 10.09 13.62
N PHE A 188 39.30 10.20 12.30
CA PHE A 188 40.29 10.89 11.45
C PHE A 188 39.91 12.35 11.18
N LEU A 189 38.69 12.78 11.52
CA LEU A 189 38.22 14.14 11.29
C LEU A 189 38.77 15.11 12.35
N LYS A 190 39.74 15.92 11.99
CA LYS A 190 40.34 16.96 12.85
C LYS A 190 39.60 18.29 12.64
N VAL A 191 38.36 18.41 13.17
CA VAL A 191 37.56 19.63 13.05
C VAL A 191 37.80 20.56 14.24
N PRO A 192 38.20 21.86 14.03
CA PRO A 192 38.42 22.82 15.10
C PRO A 192 37.16 23.02 15.96
N LYS A 193 37.35 23.26 17.26
CA LYS A 193 36.25 23.42 18.22
C LYS A 193 35.20 24.47 17.81
N PRO A 194 35.53 25.68 17.33
CA PRO A 194 34.54 26.66 16.89
C PRO A 194 33.64 26.13 15.76
N VAL A 195 34.26 25.47 14.77
CA VAL A 195 33.53 24.87 13.64
C VAL A 195 32.58 23.79 14.13
N ARG A 196 32.99 22.95 15.08
CA ARG A 196 32.15 21.92 15.68
C ARG A 196 30.93 22.52 16.41
N VAL A 197 31.10 23.64 17.13
CA VAL A 197 30.00 24.36 17.78
C VAL A 197 28.98 24.85 16.74
N VAL A 198 29.46 25.46 15.66
CA VAL A 198 28.59 25.93 14.55
C VAL A 198 27.88 24.76 13.87
N LEU A 199 28.60 23.69 13.52
CA LEU A 199 28.01 22.48 12.92
C LEU A 199 26.92 21.87 13.79
N GLY A 200 27.09 21.85 15.11
CA GLY A 200 26.09 21.32 16.04
C GLY A 200 24.78 22.12 16.00
N TRP A 201 24.86 23.45 16.02
CA TRP A 201 23.67 24.29 15.96
C TRP A 201 23.03 24.32 14.58
N LEU A 202 23.81 24.41 13.50
CA LEU A 202 23.30 24.35 12.13
C LEU A 202 22.66 23.00 11.82
N GLY A 203 23.29 21.90 12.26
CA GLY A 203 22.72 20.56 12.09
C GLY A 203 21.40 20.40 12.85
N LEU A 204 21.32 20.87 14.10
CA LEU A 204 20.08 20.80 14.87
C LEU A 204 18.97 21.67 14.26
N ALA A 205 19.30 22.90 13.84
CA ALA A 205 18.35 23.78 13.18
C ALA A 205 17.87 23.18 11.84
N ALA A 206 18.78 22.59 11.04
CA ALA A 206 18.45 21.94 9.78
C ALA A 206 17.55 20.71 9.97
N LEU A 207 17.73 19.93 11.04
CA LEU A 207 16.84 18.81 11.39
C LEU A 207 15.42 19.29 11.70
N VAL A 208 15.28 20.37 12.47
CA VAL A 208 13.98 20.96 12.76
C VAL A 208 13.36 21.57 11.51
N ALA A 209 14.13 22.31 10.73
CA ALA A 209 13.66 22.97 9.51
C ALA A 209 13.20 21.97 8.44
N CYS A 210 13.80 20.78 8.36
CA CYS A 210 13.47 19.76 7.35
C CYS A 210 11.96 19.51 7.25
N GLY A 211 11.30 19.19 8.36
CA GLY A 211 9.87 18.91 8.36
C GLY A 211 8.97 20.16 8.20
N LEU A 212 9.51 21.37 8.38
CA LEU A 212 8.76 22.63 8.20
C LEU A 212 8.84 23.14 6.77
N VAL A 213 10.03 23.04 6.14
CA VAL A 213 10.34 23.63 4.83
C VAL A 213 10.01 22.66 3.69
N LEU A 214 10.35 21.38 3.84
CA LEU A 214 10.20 20.41 2.76
C LEU A 214 8.80 19.80 2.77
N GLN A 215 8.08 19.95 1.65
CA GLN A 215 6.89 19.14 1.35
C GLN A 215 7.34 17.88 0.60
N VAL A 216 7.56 16.79 1.35
CA VAL A 216 8.32 15.64 0.88
C VAL A 216 7.47 14.45 0.45
N SER A 217 6.15 14.60 0.38
CA SER A 217 5.22 13.51 0.03
C SER A 217 5.47 12.86 -1.33
N THR A 218 6.12 13.57 -2.25
CA THR A 218 6.39 13.10 -3.62
C THR A 218 7.89 12.93 -3.94
N SER A 219 8.79 13.42 -3.08
CA SER A 219 10.23 13.53 -3.39
C SER A 219 11.13 12.64 -2.54
N PHE A 220 10.59 11.99 -1.49
CA PHE A 220 11.33 11.06 -0.64
C PHE A 220 11.19 9.61 -1.13
N PRO A 221 12.25 8.77 -0.97
CA PRO A 221 13.54 9.05 -0.31
C PRO A 221 14.55 9.86 -1.15
N GLY A 222 14.69 9.60 -2.43
CA GLY A 222 15.56 10.28 -3.38
C GLY A 222 16.75 11.08 -2.79
N TYR A 223 17.25 12.04 -3.55
CA TYR A 223 18.35 12.92 -3.10
C TYR A 223 17.93 13.90 -1.98
N VAL A 224 16.63 14.14 -1.80
CA VAL A 224 16.11 15.08 -0.79
C VAL A 224 16.39 14.57 0.64
N ALA A 225 16.48 13.25 0.84
CA ALA A 225 16.82 12.63 2.11
C ALA A 225 18.29 12.86 2.54
N LEU A 226 19.14 13.40 1.64
CA LEU A 226 20.48 13.90 2.03
C LEU A 226 20.40 15.06 3.03
N TRP A 227 19.33 15.88 2.99
CA TRP A 227 19.18 16.99 3.93
C TRP A 227 19.17 16.50 5.39
N PRO A 228 18.21 15.68 5.85
CA PRO A 228 18.17 15.24 7.24
C PRO A 228 19.37 14.37 7.64
N THR A 229 19.89 13.54 6.73
CA THR A 229 21.04 12.66 7.01
C THR A 229 22.33 13.46 7.19
N LEU A 230 22.61 14.45 6.34
CA LEU A 230 23.78 15.31 6.48
C LEU A 230 23.66 16.25 7.69
N ALA A 231 22.46 16.72 8.01
CA ALA A 231 22.20 17.50 9.22
C ALA A 231 22.49 16.66 10.48
N ALA A 232 22.08 15.38 10.52
CA ALA A 232 22.43 14.47 11.60
C ALA A 232 23.94 14.17 11.66
N ALA A 233 24.60 14.00 10.50
CA ALA A 233 26.05 13.85 10.43
C ALA A 233 26.79 15.06 11.03
N ALA A 234 26.33 16.28 10.74
CA ALA A 234 26.89 17.50 11.31
C ALA A 234 26.79 17.53 12.84
N VAL A 235 25.63 17.10 13.41
CA VAL A 235 25.46 16.99 14.88
C VAL A 235 26.40 15.94 15.47
N ILE A 236 26.60 14.78 14.79
CA ILE A 236 27.55 13.74 15.26
C ILE A 236 28.97 14.26 15.23
N VAL A 237 29.41 14.91 14.14
CA VAL A 237 30.75 15.50 14.00
C VAL A 237 31.00 16.60 15.03
N ALA A 238 29.96 17.38 15.36
CA ALA A 238 30.06 18.38 16.43
C ALA A 238 30.42 17.73 17.77
N GLY A 239 29.85 16.58 18.11
CA GLY A 239 30.14 15.87 19.36
C GLY A 239 29.99 16.76 20.60
N ARG A 240 30.84 16.58 21.60
CA ARG A 240 30.85 17.40 22.82
C ARG A 240 31.78 18.64 22.63
N ALA A 241 31.26 19.64 21.93
CA ALA A 241 32.00 20.88 21.68
C ALA A 241 31.62 22.06 22.60
N GLY A 242 30.60 21.91 23.42
CA GLY A 242 30.06 22.95 24.31
C GLY A 242 29.05 23.87 23.62
N GLY A 243 28.43 23.41 22.52
CA GLY A 243 27.37 24.06 21.76
C GLY A 243 26.00 23.38 21.94
N ALA A 244 25.42 22.85 20.86
CA ALA A 244 24.12 22.15 20.85
C ALA A 244 24.08 20.91 21.76
N ASP A 245 25.23 20.30 22.05
CA ASP A 245 25.38 19.18 22.98
C ASP A 245 24.88 19.53 24.40
N ARG A 246 24.97 20.80 24.84
CA ARG A 246 24.45 21.23 26.14
C ARG A 246 22.92 21.05 26.22
N LEU A 247 22.20 21.35 25.15
CA LEU A 247 20.76 21.12 25.05
C LEU A 247 20.44 19.63 25.05
N LEU A 248 21.18 18.85 24.24
CA LEU A 248 20.97 17.41 24.08
C LEU A 248 21.32 16.60 25.34
N THR A 249 22.10 17.16 26.26
CA THR A 249 22.48 16.51 27.53
C THR A 249 21.60 16.92 28.73
N LEU A 250 20.57 17.73 28.52
CA LEU A 250 19.59 18.03 29.56
C LEU A 250 18.87 16.74 30.04
N ARG A 251 18.67 16.61 31.34
CA ARG A 251 18.03 15.42 31.95
C ARG A 251 16.71 15.00 31.27
N PRO A 252 15.76 15.93 31.00
CA PRO A 252 14.52 15.58 30.31
C PRO A 252 14.76 15.02 28.90
N VAL A 253 15.73 15.61 28.14
CA VAL A 253 16.08 15.16 26.78
C VAL A 253 16.72 13.77 26.80
N LEU A 254 17.61 13.52 27.77
CA LEU A 254 18.20 12.19 27.97
C LEU A 254 17.16 11.15 28.34
N TYR A 255 16.17 11.50 29.16
CA TYR A 255 15.06 10.61 29.52
C TYR A 255 14.21 10.25 28.28
N VAL A 256 13.82 11.27 27.49
CA VAL A 256 13.12 11.03 26.20
C VAL A 256 13.97 10.18 25.27
N GLY A 257 15.29 10.40 25.23
CA GLY A 257 16.22 9.56 24.49
C GLY A 257 16.22 8.10 24.95
N ARG A 258 16.13 7.83 26.26
CA ARG A 258 16.05 6.48 26.82
C ARG A 258 14.78 5.74 26.36
N ILE A 259 13.63 6.41 26.38
CA ILE A 259 12.33 5.82 26.01
C ILE A 259 12.03 5.95 24.50
N SER A 260 12.91 6.55 23.70
CA SER A 260 12.65 6.96 22.32
C SER A 260 12.24 5.81 21.41
N TYR A 261 12.81 4.61 21.59
CA TYR A 261 12.44 3.43 20.82
C TYR A 261 10.99 2.99 21.09
N ALA A 262 10.61 2.86 22.36
CA ALA A 262 9.24 2.54 22.73
C ALA A 262 8.26 3.66 22.36
N LEU A 263 8.69 4.94 22.44
CA LEU A 263 7.89 6.07 21.97
C LEU A 263 7.65 6.03 20.46
N TYR A 264 8.66 5.63 19.69
CA TYR A 264 8.52 5.38 18.27
C TYR A 264 7.49 4.27 17.98
N LEU A 265 7.52 3.18 18.77
CA LEU A 265 6.59 2.07 18.58
C LEU A 265 5.14 2.44 18.91
N TRP A 266 4.89 3.24 19.94
CA TRP A 266 3.53 3.54 20.42
C TRP A 266 2.85 4.76 19.81
N HIS A 267 3.60 5.75 19.34
CA HIS A 267 2.97 7.02 18.90
C HIS A 267 1.99 6.84 17.75
N TRP A 268 2.30 5.94 16.82
CA TRP A 268 1.48 5.72 15.65
C TRP A 268 0.22 4.88 15.92
N PRO A 269 0.30 3.72 16.60
CA PRO A 269 -0.90 3.00 17.03
C PRO A 269 -1.86 3.87 17.84
N VAL A 270 -1.36 4.62 18.82
CA VAL A 270 -2.19 5.52 19.64
C VAL A 270 -2.86 6.58 18.77
N PHE A 271 -2.16 7.14 17.80
CA PHE A 271 -2.73 8.10 16.87
C PHE A 271 -3.84 7.49 16.00
N VAL A 272 -3.60 6.32 15.40
CA VAL A 272 -4.58 5.63 14.55
C VAL A 272 -5.81 5.23 15.36
N PHE A 273 -5.64 4.61 16.51
CA PHE A 273 -6.76 4.25 17.38
C PHE A 273 -7.56 5.47 17.87
N TYR A 274 -6.90 6.59 18.14
CA TYR A 274 -7.61 7.83 18.47
C TYR A 274 -8.49 8.31 17.30
N LEU A 275 -7.98 8.29 16.07
CA LEU A 275 -8.75 8.71 14.89
C LEU A 275 -9.98 7.83 14.69
N VAL A 276 -9.81 6.51 14.78
CA VAL A 276 -10.91 5.55 14.63
C VAL A 276 -11.93 5.70 15.75
N ALA A 277 -11.49 5.71 17.01
CA ALA A 277 -12.39 5.83 18.17
C ALA A 277 -13.19 7.15 18.20
N THR A 278 -12.71 8.18 17.51
CA THR A 278 -13.39 9.49 17.48
C THR A 278 -14.08 9.80 16.14
N ASP A 279 -14.06 8.86 15.18
CA ASP A 279 -14.55 9.03 13.80
C ASP A 279 -14.04 10.35 13.18
N ARG A 280 -12.72 10.60 13.30
CA ARG A 280 -12.10 11.83 12.82
C ARG A 280 -11.00 11.55 11.82
N THR A 281 -10.89 12.45 10.87
CA THR A 281 -9.78 12.42 9.91
C THR A 281 -8.53 13.15 10.42
N ALA A 282 -8.62 13.96 11.46
CA ALA A 282 -7.50 14.70 12.08
C ALA A 282 -7.67 14.85 13.60
N ALA A 283 -6.57 14.87 14.33
CA ALA A 283 -6.60 15.10 15.77
C ALA A 283 -6.86 16.59 16.07
N SER A 284 -7.77 16.86 17.00
CA SER A 284 -7.94 18.19 17.58
C SER A 284 -6.74 18.54 18.49
N TRP A 285 -6.57 19.82 18.86
CA TRP A 285 -5.47 20.23 19.76
C TRP A 285 -5.50 19.47 21.12
N LYS A 286 -6.69 19.19 21.66
CA LYS A 286 -6.86 18.35 22.88
C LYS A 286 -6.47 16.90 22.58
N GLY A 287 -6.84 16.39 21.39
CA GLY A 287 -6.46 15.06 20.92
C GLY A 287 -4.95 14.92 20.77
N ILE A 288 -4.26 15.92 20.22
CA ILE A 288 -2.80 15.93 20.09
C ILE A 288 -2.13 15.78 21.47
N LEU A 289 -2.60 16.55 22.47
CA LEU A 289 -2.08 16.45 23.85
C LEU A 289 -2.34 15.06 24.46
N LEU A 290 -3.54 14.51 24.26
CA LEU A 290 -3.89 13.17 24.74
C LEU A 290 -3.01 12.09 24.09
N ILE A 291 -2.84 12.14 22.76
CA ILE A 291 -2.01 11.20 22.02
C ILE A 291 -0.56 11.26 22.51
N LEU A 292 0.00 12.46 22.68
CA LEU A 292 1.36 12.64 23.20
C LEU A 292 1.50 12.10 24.63
N ALA A 293 0.57 12.41 25.50
CA ALA A 293 0.59 11.93 26.90
C ALA A 293 0.48 10.40 26.98
N ALA A 294 -0.47 9.81 26.24
CA ALA A 294 -0.65 8.36 26.17
C ALA A 294 0.59 7.66 25.57
N SER A 295 1.13 8.20 24.49
CA SER A 295 2.34 7.65 23.85
C SER A 295 3.56 7.68 24.78
N LEU A 296 3.76 8.79 25.51
CA LEU A 296 4.84 8.91 26.49
C LEU A 296 4.66 7.95 27.68
N ALA A 297 3.43 7.83 28.20
CA ALA A 297 3.13 6.90 29.30
C ALA A 297 3.36 5.44 28.89
N LEU A 298 2.82 5.02 27.73
CA LEU A 298 3.02 3.68 27.20
C LEU A 298 4.49 3.40 26.90
N ALA A 299 5.22 4.37 26.35
CA ALA A 299 6.64 4.25 26.09
C ALA A 299 7.46 4.05 27.39
N ALA A 300 7.15 4.82 28.43
CA ALA A 300 7.81 4.69 29.73
C ALA A 300 7.55 3.31 30.36
N VAL A 301 6.28 2.87 30.38
CA VAL A 301 5.89 1.56 30.92
C VAL A 301 6.53 0.42 30.11
N THR A 302 6.47 0.49 28.78
CA THR A 302 7.05 -0.52 27.91
C THR A 302 8.56 -0.63 28.06
N THR A 303 9.27 0.51 28.18
CA THR A 303 10.72 0.52 28.42
C THR A 303 11.06 -0.14 29.75
N GLU A 304 10.34 0.21 30.82
CA GLU A 304 10.57 -0.38 32.13
C GLU A 304 10.29 -1.88 32.17
N LEU A 305 9.19 -2.33 31.53
CA LEU A 305 8.87 -3.76 31.42
C LEU A 305 9.92 -4.50 30.59
N ALA A 306 10.33 -3.94 29.43
CA ALA A 306 11.35 -4.54 28.58
C ALA A 306 12.71 -4.67 29.31
N ASP A 307 13.12 -3.65 30.07
CA ASP A 307 14.35 -3.69 30.88
C ASP A 307 14.30 -4.81 31.94
N ARG A 308 13.13 -5.12 32.50
CA ARG A 308 12.95 -6.17 33.51
C ARG A 308 12.96 -7.60 32.96
N THR A 309 12.62 -7.77 31.68
CA THR A 309 12.51 -9.14 31.06
C THR A 309 13.85 -9.84 30.86
N GLY A 310 14.95 -9.11 30.81
CA GLY A 310 16.30 -9.64 30.71
C GLY A 310 16.50 -10.58 29.51
N GLN A 311 16.96 -11.82 29.77
CA GLN A 311 17.21 -12.78 28.70
C GLN A 311 15.95 -13.39 28.05
N TRP A 312 14.81 -13.33 28.71
CA TRP A 312 13.53 -13.86 28.27
C TRP A 312 12.73 -12.87 27.40
N GLY A 313 13.17 -11.60 27.36
CA GLY A 313 12.51 -10.55 26.62
C GLY A 313 12.16 -10.88 25.16
N PRO A 314 13.05 -11.51 24.38
CA PRO A 314 12.74 -11.90 23.00
C PRO A 314 11.53 -12.83 22.86
N LEU A 315 11.20 -13.62 23.88
CA LEU A 315 10.02 -14.50 23.87
C LEU A 315 8.69 -13.73 23.90
N LEU A 316 8.69 -12.43 24.24
CA LEU A 316 7.47 -11.62 24.20
C LEU A 316 6.91 -11.41 22.79
N LEU A 317 7.65 -11.74 21.75
CA LEU A 317 7.14 -11.75 20.38
C LEU A 317 6.19 -12.95 20.14
N ALA A 318 6.37 -14.06 20.83
CA ALA A 318 5.53 -15.26 20.66
C ALA A 318 4.07 -15.02 21.06
N PRO A 319 3.72 -14.35 22.18
CA PRO A 319 2.33 -13.98 22.47
C PRO A 319 1.70 -13.07 21.42
N ALA A 320 2.46 -12.16 20.79
CA ALA A 320 1.92 -11.32 19.72
C ALA A 320 1.57 -12.14 18.47
N LEU A 321 2.44 -13.08 18.07
CA LEU A 321 2.15 -14.00 16.96
C LEU A 321 0.98 -14.94 17.27
N ALA A 322 0.93 -15.51 18.50
CA ALA A 322 -0.20 -16.32 18.94
C ALA A 322 -1.51 -15.51 18.98
N GLY A 323 -1.45 -14.26 19.45
CA GLY A 323 -2.59 -13.34 19.44
C GLY A 323 -3.07 -13.02 18.04
N ALA A 324 -2.17 -12.86 17.07
CA ALA A 324 -2.51 -12.68 15.67
C ALA A 324 -3.33 -13.86 15.13
N VAL A 325 -2.89 -15.08 15.41
CA VAL A 325 -3.62 -16.32 15.06
C VAL A 325 -5.01 -16.33 15.73
N VAL A 326 -5.09 -16.00 17.03
CA VAL A 326 -6.39 -15.96 17.73
C VAL A 326 -7.33 -14.96 17.10
N VAL A 327 -6.88 -13.75 16.77
CA VAL A 327 -7.73 -12.70 16.14
C VAL A 327 -8.24 -13.16 14.77
N SER A 328 -7.44 -13.89 13.98
CA SER A 328 -7.87 -14.41 12.67
C SER A 328 -9.05 -15.40 12.77
N PHE A 329 -9.18 -16.09 13.91
CA PHE A 329 -10.29 -17.05 14.14
C PHE A 329 -11.47 -16.47 14.92
N LEU A 330 -11.45 -15.20 15.30
CA LEU A 330 -12.60 -14.60 15.98
C LEU A 330 -13.81 -14.50 15.03
N PRO A 331 -15.04 -14.79 15.52
CA PRO A 331 -16.23 -14.73 14.70
C PRO A 331 -16.55 -13.31 14.20
N ARG A 332 -16.99 -13.22 12.96
CA ARG A 332 -17.37 -11.98 12.26
C ARG A 332 -18.81 -12.09 11.78
N PRO A 333 -19.81 -11.93 12.67
CA PRO A 333 -21.22 -12.00 12.28
C PRO A 333 -21.56 -10.88 11.28
N GLY A 334 -22.38 -11.21 10.29
CA GLY A 334 -22.81 -10.30 9.22
C GLY A 334 -24.19 -9.68 9.43
N ASP A 335 -24.84 -9.90 10.58
CA ASP A 335 -26.18 -9.38 10.92
C ASP A 335 -27.22 -9.55 9.80
N GLY A 336 -27.16 -10.71 9.12
CA GLY A 336 -28.05 -11.04 8.00
C GLY A 336 -27.65 -10.48 6.63
N ILE A 337 -26.50 -9.79 6.53
CA ILE A 337 -25.93 -9.28 5.27
C ILE A 337 -24.95 -10.32 4.71
N THR A 338 -25.02 -10.58 3.40
CA THR A 338 -24.15 -11.55 2.70
C THR A 338 -23.44 -10.89 1.51
N PRO A 339 -22.11 -10.99 1.38
CA PRO A 339 -21.20 -11.43 2.45
C PRO A 339 -21.26 -10.50 3.67
N ALA A 340 -20.82 -10.99 4.82
CA ALA A 340 -20.67 -10.12 5.99
C ALA A 340 -19.73 -8.93 5.64
N PRO A 341 -19.98 -7.71 6.13
CA PRO A 341 -19.15 -6.55 5.81
C PRO A 341 -17.65 -6.81 6.02
N ALA A 342 -17.29 -7.51 7.08
CA ALA A 342 -15.90 -7.86 7.39
C ALA A 342 -15.26 -8.82 6.37
N LEU A 343 -16.03 -9.52 5.57
CA LEU A 343 -15.57 -10.47 4.55
C LEU A 343 -15.77 -9.95 3.11
N ALA A 344 -16.39 -8.78 2.95
CA ALA A 344 -16.73 -8.24 1.64
C ALA A 344 -15.48 -7.99 0.76
N ALA A 345 -14.36 -7.60 1.36
CA ALA A 345 -13.11 -7.38 0.65
C ALA A 345 -12.51 -8.67 0.05
N GLU A 346 -12.88 -9.84 0.57
CA GLU A 346 -12.45 -11.15 0.09
C GLU A 346 -13.39 -11.71 -0.99
N ASP A 347 -14.63 -11.22 -1.07
CA ASP A 347 -15.65 -11.66 -2.04
C ASP A 347 -15.40 -11.03 -3.42
N ARG A 348 -14.33 -11.49 -4.07
CA ARG A 348 -13.80 -11.01 -5.35
C ARG A 348 -14.01 -12.03 -6.47
N PRO A 349 -13.85 -11.63 -7.74
CA PRO A 349 -13.79 -12.57 -8.86
C PRO A 349 -12.71 -13.64 -8.63
N ARG A 350 -13.02 -14.87 -9.02
CA ARG A 350 -12.11 -16.03 -8.90
C ARG A 350 -10.74 -15.80 -9.56
N SER A 351 -10.66 -14.93 -10.56
CA SER A 351 -9.40 -14.54 -11.19
C SER A 351 -8.33 -14.01 -10.23
N TYR A 352 -8.72 -13.50 -9.06
CA TYR A 352 -7.76 -13.08 -8.02
C TYR A 352 -7.16 -14.28 -7.28
N GLU A 353 -7.92 -15.35 -7.08
CA GLU A 353 -7.46 -16.58 -6.43
C GLU A 353 -6.60 -17.43 -7.38
N ASP A 354 -6.98 -17.49 -8.65
CA ASP A 354 -6.32 -18.27 -9.69
C ASP A 354 -5.02 -17.61 -10.23
N GLY A 355 -4.68 -16.42 -9.73
CA GLY A 355 -3.55 -15.65 -10.25
C GLY A 355 -3.79 -15.06 -11.65
N CYS A 356 -5.05 -14.98 -12.08
CA CYS A 356 -5.48 -14.46 -13.39
C CYS A 356 -5.84 -12.96 -13.37
N ALA A 357 -5.77 -12.31 -12.23
CA ALA A 357 -5.89 -10.85 -12.09
C ALA A 357 -4.50 -10.22 -12.23
N GLN A 358 -4.20 -9.68 -13.42
CA GLN A 358 -2.88 -9.14 -13.68
C GLN A 358 -2.61 -7.83 -12.92
N HIS A 359 -1.40 -7.74 -12.41
CA HIS A 359 -0.94 -6.55 -11.72
C HIS A 359 -0.66 -5.40 -12.73
N PRO A 360 -0.88 -4.11 -12.37
CA PRO A 360 -0.62 -2.97 -13.24
C PRO A 360 0.79 -2.88 -13.83
N ARG A 361 1.78 -3.52 -13.20
CA ARG A 361 3.19 -3.50 -13.65
C ARG A 361 3.54 -4.56 -14.67
N ASP A 362 2.68 -5.58 -14.86
CA ASP A 362 2.94 -6.66 -15.81
C ASP A 362 2.69 -6.17 -17.24
N ALA A 363 3.57 -6.51 -18.17
CA ALA A 363 3.44 -6.14 -19.57
C ALA A 363 2.94 -7.29 -20.43
N GLU A 364 3.22 -8.53 -20.02
CA GLU A 364 2.77 -9.74 -20.71
C GLU A 364 1.26 -9.93 -20.54
N VAL A 365 0.63 -10.58 -21.52
CA VAL A 365 -0.81 -10.88 -21.49
C VAL A 365 -1.03 -12.24 -20.85
N LEU A 366 -1.88 -12.29 -19.85
CA LEU A 366 -2.33 -13.53 -19.24
C LEU A 366 -3.75 -13.84 -19.69
N VAL A 367 -3.95 -15.02 -20.30
CA VAL A 367 -5.23 -15.49 -20.81
C VAL A 367 -5.73 -16.64 -19.93
N CYS A 368 -6.84 -16.43 -19.26
CA CYS A 368 -7.46 -17.45 -18.42
C CYS A 368 -8.84 -17.84 -18.93
N ARG A 369 -9.19 -19.12 -18.82
CA ARG A 369 -10.42 -19.68 -19.39
C ARG A 369 -11.30 -20.27 -18.30
N TYR A 370 -12.59 -19.92 -18.34
CA TYR A 370 -13.63 -20.36 -17.40
C TYR A 370 -14.83 -20.89 -18.16
N GLY A 371 -15.77 -21.55 -17.49
CA GLY A 371 -16.99 -22.11 -18.06
C GLY A 371 -16.75 -23.40 -18.86
N ALA A 372 -17.44 -23.57 -19.99
CA ALA A 372 -17.46 -24.81 -20.75
C ALA A 372 -16.10 -25.15 -21.42
N GLN A 373 -15.69 -26.43 -21.37
CA GLN A 373 -14.48 -26.91 -22.03
C GLN A 373 -14.67 -27.13 -23.56
N ASN A 374 -15.89 -27.51 -23.97
CA ASN A 374 -16.27 -27.63 -25.38
C ASN A 374 -17.37 -26.60 -25.65
N PRO A 375 -17.03 -25.34 -25.91
CA PRO A 375 -17.99 -24.25 -25.91
C PRO A 375 -18.73 -24.16 -27.26
N ASP A 376 -20.05 -23.81 -27.14
CA ASP A 376 -20.85 -23.36 -28.28
C ASP A 376 -20.48 -21.93 -28.69
N LYS A 377 -20.06 -21.14 -27.74
CA LYS A 377 -19.66 -19.73 -27.89
C LYS A 377 -18.44 -19.39 -27.03
N THR A 378 -17.57 -18.52 -27.56
CA THR A 378 -16.44 -17.96 -26.82
C THR A 378 -16.67 -16.48 -26.56
N ILE A 379 -16.74 -16.09 -25.30
CA ILE A 379 -16.94 -14.71 -24.85
C ILE A 379 -15.65 -14.22 -24.18
N ALA A 380 -15.05 -13.15 -24.70
CA ALA A 380 -13.87 -12.55 -24.10
C ALA A 380 -14.26 -11.40 -23.15
N LEU A 381 -13.79 -11.45 -21.91
CA LEU A 381 -13.88 -10.35 -20.95
C LEU A 381 -12.54 -9.63 -20.89
N VAL A 382 -12.49 -8.38 -21.36
CA VAL A 382 -11.22 -7.65 -21.52
C VAL A 382 -11.31 -6.25 -20.91
N GLY A 383 -10.29 -5.86 -20.14
CA GLY A 383 -10.21 -4.49 -19.61
C GLY A 383 -9.54 -4.41 -18.23
N ASN A 384 -9.94 -3.41 -17.47
CA ASN A 384 -9.44 -3.15 -16.12
C ASN A 384 -10.18 -3.96 -15.03
N SER A 385 -9.93 -3.65 -13.76
CA SER A 385 -10.61 -4.31 -12.63
C SER A 385 -12.13 -4.11 -12.63
N HIS A 386 -12.65 -3.03 -13.23
CA HIS A 386 -14.08 -2.81 -13.39
C HIS A 386 -14.71 -3.68 -14.50
N ALA A 387 -13.94 -4.10 -15.51
CA ALA A 387 -14.36 -5.19 -16.40
C ALA A 387 -14.34 -6.54 -15.66
N ALA A 388 -13.30 -6.80 -14.86
CA ALA A 388 -13.18 -8.04 -14.09
C ALA A 388 -14.35 -8.29 -13.11
N HIS A 389 -15.06 -7.25 -12.66
CA HIS A 389 -16.27 -7.40 -11.81
C HIS A 389 -17.31 -8.33 -12.43
N TRP A 390 -17.43 -8.35 -13.76
CA TRP A 390 -18.46 -9.10 -14.47
C TRP A 390 -18.14 -10.59 -14.57
N LEU A 391 -16.91 -11.01 -14.26
CA LEU A 391 -16.49 -12.40 -14.36
C LEU A 391 -17.39 -13.35 -13.54
N PRO A 392 -17.78 -13.07 -12.27
CA PRO A 392 -18.62 -13.98 -11.49
C PRO A 392 -20.00 -14.24 -12.10
N ALA A 393 -20.60 -13.23 -12.75
CA ALA A 393 -21.85 -13.41 -13.48
C ALA A 393 -21.64 -14.18 -14.79
N LEU A 394 -20.54 -13.91 -15.51
CA LEU A 394 -20.21 -14.59 -16.74
C LEU A 394 -19.84 -16.06 -16.54
N GLU A 395 -19.19 -16.42 -15.43
CA GLU A 395 -18.91 -17.81 -15.07
C GLU A 395 -20.20 -18.63 -14.96
N LEU A 396 -21.21 -18.10 -14.21
CA LEU A 396 -22.54 -18.75 -14.13
C LEU A 396 -23.16 -18.93 -15.50
N LEU A 397 -23.18 -17.89 -16.32
CA LEU A 397 -23.72 -17.94 -17.68
C LEU A 397 -22.94 -18.89 -18.58
N GLY A 398 -21.62 -18.96 -18.41
CA GLY A 398 -20.76 -19.90 -19.12
C GLY A 398 -21.11 -21.35 -18.83
N GLU A 399 -21.37 -21.68 -17.56
CA GLU A 399 -21.81 -23.01 -17.12
C GLU A 399 -23.23 -23.33 -17.60
N GLU A 400 -24.16 -22.39 -17.48
CA GLU A 400 -25.58 -22.57 -17.82
C GLU A 400 -25.81 -22.68 -19.33
N ASN A 401 -25.07 -21.90 -20.13
CA ASN A 401 -25.29 -21.78 -21.59
C ASN A 401 -24.25 -22.52 -22.43
N GLY A 402 -23.28 -23.22 -21.82
CA GLY A 402 -22.22 -23.91 -22.57
C GLY A 402 -21.22 -22.95 -23.21
N TRP A 403 -21.01 -21.76 -22.65
CA TRP A 403 -20.06 -20.79 -23.17
C TRP A 403 -18.69 -20.90 -22.50
N GLN A 404 -17.62 -20.62 -23.25
CA GLN A 404 -16.30 -20.38 -22.69
C GLN A 404 -16.13 -18.89 -22.41
N ILE A 405 -15.68 -18.56 -21.20
CA ILE A 405 -15.35 -17.19 -20.81
C ILE A 405 -13.82 -17.05 -20.82
N VAL A 406 -13.29 -16.20 -21.66
CA VAL A 406 -11.87 -15.90 -21.76
C VAL A 406 -11.61 -14.58 -21.03
N ASN A 407 -11.00 -14.64 -19.85
CA ASN A 407 -10.67 -13.47 -19.05
C ASN A 407 -9.26 -12.97 -19.39
N ILE A 408 -9.18 -11.71 -19.83
CA ILE A 408 -7.93 -10.99 -20.11
C ILE A 408 -8.05 -9.63 -19.42
N THR A 409 -7.83 -9.59 -18.11
CA THR A 409 -8.00 -8.36 -17.32
C THR A 409 -6.74 -7.97 -16.58
N LYS A 410 -6.49 -6.66 -16.53
CA LYS A 410 -5.31 -6.07 -15.88
C LYS A 410 -5.69 -4.87 -15.04
N GLY A 411 -5.23 -4.82 -13.80
CA GLY A 411 -5.49 -3.71 -12.88
C GLY A 411 -5.10 -2.35 -13.49
N ALA A 412 -5.99 -1.36 -13.36
CA ALA A 412 -5.79 0.02 -13.82
C ALA A 412 -5.40 0.16 -15.32
N CYS A 413 -5.81 -0.79 -16.18
CA CYS A 413 -5.53 -0.76 -17.60
C CYS A 413 -6.81 -1.03 -18.40
N ALA A 414 -7.52 0.02 -18.76
CA ALA A 414 -8.72 -0.08 -19.59
C ALA A 414 -8.36 -0.41 -21.05
N LEU A 415 -9.27 -1.06 -21.77
CA LEU A 415 -9.09 -1.37 -23.21
C LEU A 415 -9.36 -0.12 -24.05
N SER A 416 -8.34 0.70 -24.27
CA SER A 416 -8.43 2.04 -24.86
C SER A 416 -7.21 2.39 -25.68
N THR A 417 -7.31 3.32 -26.65
CA THR A 417 -6.15 3.94 -27.32
C THR A 417 -5.70 5.22 -26.60
N THR A 418 -6.45 5.70 -25.60
CA THR A 418 -6.00 6.80 -24.72
C THR A 418 -4.91 6.28 -23.81
N VAL A 419 -3.81 7.02 -23.69
CA VAL A 419 -2.72 6.71 -22.75
C VAL A 419 -3.28 6.58 -21.35
N GLN A 420 -3.10 5.41 -20.76
CA GLN A 420 -3.57 5.14 -19.41
C GLN A 420 -2.59 5.73 -18.39
N LEU A 421 -3.15 6.35 -17.36
CA LEU A 421 -2.37 6.92 -16.27
C LEU A 421 -2.47 6.01 -15.05
N TYR A 422 -1.33 5.64 -14.51
CA TYR A 422 -1.25 5.01 -13.21
C TYR A 422 -0.59 5.98 -12.23
N LYS A 423 -1.32 6.39 -11.19
CA LYS A 423 -0.85 7.41 -10.22
C LYS A 423 -0.45 8.74 -10.88
N GLY A 424 -1.22 9.16 -11.89
CA GLY A 424 -0.97 10.43 -12.62
C GLY A 424 0.22 10.40 -13.58
N LYS A 425 0.84 9.23 -13.82
CA LYS A 425 1.95 9.06 -14.78
C LYS A 425 1.54 8.09 -15.88
N PRO A 426 2.02 8.29 -17.13
CA PRO A 426 1.82 7.33 -18.22
C PRO A 426 2.28 5.93 -17.80
N GLN A 427 1.52 4.91 -18.19
CA GLN A 427 1.75 3.50 -17.86
C GLN A 427 2.16 2.70 -19.11
N PRO A 428 3.46 2.66 -19.48
CA PRO A 428 3.93 1.98 -20.68
C PRO A 428 3.62 0.48 -20.71
N THR A 429 3.55 -0.17 -19.53
CA THR A 429 3.16 -1.58 -19.41
C THR A 429 1.70 -1.83 -19.81
N CYS A 430 0.82 -0.82 -19.72
CA CYS A 430 -0.53 -0.92 -20.22
C CYS A 430 -0.56 -0.85 -21.75
N ASP A 431 0.21 0.04 -22.36
CA ASP A 431 0.28 0.16 -23.82
C ASP A 431 0.81 -1.14 -24.44
N GLN A 432 1.89 -1.73 -23.87
CA GLN A 432 2.44 -3.02 -24.31
C GLN A 432 1.43 -4.16 -24.14
N TRP A 433 0.74 -4.21 -22.99
CA TRP A 433 -0.29 -5.19 -22.71
C TRP A 433 -1.44 -5.10 -23.72
N GLN A 434 -1.92 -3.91 -24.06
CA GLN A 434 -3.01 -3.72 -25.02
C GLN A 434 -2.67 -4.20 -26.43
N GLU A 435 -1.43 -4.03 -26.88
CA GLU A 435 -0.96 -4.58 -28.17
C GLU A 435 -0.92 -6.11 -28.13
N GLY A 436 -0.45 -6.71 -27.03
CA GLY A 436 -0.51 -8.15 -26.80
C GLY A 436 -1.95 -8.68 -26.79
N VAL A 437 -2.87 -7.98 -26.13
CA VAL A 437 -4.31 -8.34 -26.12
C VAL A 437 -4.88 -8.39 -27.53
N LEU A 438 -4.56 -7.44 -28.41
CA LEU A 438 -5.05 -7.47 -29.78
C LEU A 438 -4.49 -8.67 -30.57
N ALA A 439 -3.27 -9.11 -30.28
CA ALA A 439 -2.70 -10.32 -30.88
C ALA A 439 -3.45 -11.58 -30.41
N GLU A 440 -3.65 -11.72 -29.09
CA GLU A 440 -4.42 -12.83 -28.50
C GLU A 440 -5.85 -12.89 -29.04
N LEU A 441 -6.54 -11.74 -29.15
CA LEU A 441 -7.91 -11.69 -29.67
C LEU A 441 -8.01 -12.11 -31.14
N ARG A 442 -6.97 -11.94 -31.98
CA ARG A 442 -6.93 -12.47 -33.36
C ARG A 442 -6.86 -13.99 -33.38
N GLU A 443 -6.12 -14.58 -32.42
CA GLU A 443 -6.01 -16.06 -32.33
C GLU A 443 -7.25 -16.67 -31.70
N ILE A 444 -7.82 -16.03 -30.65
CA ILE A 444 -9.01 -16.52 -29.95
C ILE A 444 -10.25 -16.38 -30.84
N ALA A 445 -10.36 -15.31 -31.62
CA ALA A 445 -11.51 -14.94 -32.44
C ALA A 445 -12.85 -15.11 -31.70
N PRO A 446 -13.09 -14.38 -30.58
CA PRO A 446 -14.26 -14.56 -29.75
C PRO A 446 -15.55 -14.15 -30.49
N ASP A 447 -16.67 -14.84 -30.21
CA ASP A 447 -17.99 -14.48 -30.74
C ASP A 447 -18.48 -13.12 -30.19
N LEU A 448 -18.05 -12.73 -28.99
CA LEU A 448 -18.37 -11.46 -28.37
C LEU A 448 -17.23 -11.04 -27.43
N LEU A 449 -16.91 -9.74 -27.41
CA LEU A 449 -16.03 -9.15 -26.42
C LEU A 449 -16.84 -8.27 -25.44
N ILE A 450 -16.63 -8.45 -24.15
CA ILE A 450 -17.22 -7.64 -23.09
C ILE A 450 -16.15 -6.74 -22.46
N THR A 451 -16.46 -5.44 -22.32
CA THR A 451 -15.56 -4.45 -21.71
C THR A 451 -16.35 -3.31 -21.07
N THR A 452 -15.67 -2.36 -20.42
CA THR A 452 -16.29 -1.14 -19.88
C THR A 452 -16.56 -0.11 -20.99
N ALA A 453 -17.67 0.65 -20.86
CA ALA A 453 -18.05 1.74 -21.79
C ALA A 453 -17.60 3.11 -21.30
N THR A 454 -17.48 3.28 -19.99
CA THR A 454 -17.14 4.57 -19.34
C THR A 454 -16.15 4.33 -18.21
N GLU A 455 -15.64 5.42 -17.64
CA GLU A 455 -14.84 5.43 -16.41
C GLU A 455 -15.55 6.32 -15.38
N SER A 456 -15.91 5.75 -14.25
CA SER A 456 -16.44 6.47 -13.09
C SER A 456 -15.30 6.97 -12.21
N SER A 457 -15.43 8.20 -11.69
CA SER A 457 -14.44 8.79 -10.77
C SER A 457 -15.12 9.61 -9.69
N GLU A 458 -14.68 9.47 -8.47
CA GLU A 458 -15.09 10.28 -7.32
C GLU A 458 -14.23 11.54 -7.16
N TRP A 459 -13.05 11.57 -7.83
CA TRP A 459 -12.05 12.64 -7.70
C TRP A 459 -12.10 13.63 -8.86
N GLU A 460 -12.48 13.17 -10.06
CA GLU A 460 -12.46 13.94 -11.31
C GLU A 460 -13.85 14.02 -11.95
N ARG A 461 -14.63 15.03 -11.61
CA ARG A 461 -15.86 15.43 -12.34
C ARG A 461 -16.86 14.31 -12.70
N GLY A 462 -16.89 13.20 -11.94
CA GLY A 462 -17.83 12.12 -12.17
C GLY A 462 -17.42 11.19 -13.30
N GLU A 463 -18.37 10.77 -14.15
CA GLU A 463 -18.20 9.80 -15.21
C GLU A 463 -17.77 10.44 -16.52
N ASN A 464 -16.85 9.77 -17.25
CA ASN A 464 -16.46 10.14 -18.60
C ASN A 464 -16.34 8.92 -19.52
N MET A 465 -16.35 9.13 -20.85
CA MET A 465 -15.95 8.16 -21.85
C MET A 465 -14.67 8.66 -22.51
N PRO A 466 -13.49 8.04 -22.27
CA PRO A 466 -12.26 8.42 -22.96
C PRO A 466 -12.38 8.28 -24.48
N ALA A 467 -11.80 9.21 -25.24
CA ALA A 467 -11.87 9.20 -26.70
C ALA A 467 -11.28 7.93 -27.35
N GLY A 468 -10.36 7.28 -26.66
CA GLY A 468 -9.75 6.02 -27.10
C GLY A 468 -10.67 4.80 -27.04
N TYR A 469 -11.82 4.84 -26.35
CA TYR A 469 -12.76 3.73 -26.29
C TYR A 469 -13.42 3.48 -27.66
N PRO A 470 -14.12 4.44 -28.29
CA PRO A 470 -14.71 4.23 -29.60
C PRO A 470 -13.67 3.91 -30.68
N GLU A 471 -12.43 4.40 -30.54
CA GLU A 471 -11.33 4.07 -31.45
C GLU A 471 -10.93 2.60 -31.34
N ARG A 472 -10.74 2.11 -30.11
CA ARG A 472 -10.41 0.69 -29.86
C ARG A 472 -11.53 -0.24 -30.35
N TRP A 473 -12.80 0.14 -30.11
CA TRP A 473 -13.94 -0.63 -30.60
C TRP A 473 -14.02 -0.70 -32.13
N ARG A 474 -13.63 0.37 -32.85
CA ARG A 474 -13.52 0.34 -34.33
C ARG A 474 -12.43 -0.64 -34.78
N GLN A 475 -11.28 -0.67 -34.08
CA GLN A 475 -10.22 -1.65 -34.38
C GLN A 475 -10.71 -3.08 -34.18
N LEU A 476 -11.47 -3.36 -33.10
CA LEU A 476 -12.08 -4.67 -32.87
C LEU A 476 -13.10 -5.03 -33.95
N GLY A 477 -13.93 -4.06 -34.37
CA GLY A 477 -14.86 -4.27 -35.48
C GLY A 477 -14.17 -4.57 -36.80
N ALA A 478 -13.01 -3.97 -37.07
CA ALA A 478 -12.18 -4.31 -38.25
C ALA A 478 -11.59 -5.73 -38.16
N MET A 479 -11.48 -6.30 -36.96
CA MET A 479 -11.09 -7.71 -36.73
C MET A 479 -12.30 -8.67 -36.78
N GLY A 480 -13.51 -8.15 -36.99
CA GLY A 480 -14.74 -8.94 -36.98
C GLY A 480 -15.31 -9.23 -35.60
N ILE A 481 -14.87 -8.55 -34.56
CA ILE A 481 -15.29 -8.78 -33.18
C ILE A 481 -16.39 -7.80 -32.81
N ASP A 482 -17.55 -8.32 -32.37
CA ASP A 482 -18.62 -7.55 -31.78
C ASP A 482 -18.33 -7.26 -30.30
N VAL A 483 -18.78 -6.10 -29.80
CA VAL A 483 -18.47 -5.62 -28.47
C VAL A 483 -19.74 -5.34 -27.67
N LEU A 484 -19.85 -5.89 -26.48
CA LEU A 484 -20.77 -5.46 -25.45
C LEU A 484 -20.00 -4.54 -24.48
N ALA A 485 -20.22 -3.24 -24.61
CA ALA A 485 -19.59 -2.25 -23.73
C ALA A 485 -20.56 -1.89 -22.60
N ILE A 486 -20.16 -2.16 -21.36
CA ILE A 486 -20.98 -1.96 -20.16
C ILE A 486 -20.61 -0.64 -19.50
N ARG A 487 -21.61 0.20 -19.26
CA ARG A 487 -21.44 1.43 -18.48
C ARG A 487 -20.86 1.11 -17.11
N ASP A 488 -19.87 1.89 -16.68
CA ASP A 488 -19.14 1.65 -15.43
C ASP A 488 -20.05 1.72 -14.19
N THR A 489 -19.64 1.04 -13.14
CA THR A 489 -20.34 0.97 -11.85
C THR A 489 -20.09 2.21 -11.01
N PRO A 490 -21.00 2.59 -10.09
CA PRO A 490 -20.81 3.75 -9.23
C PRO A 490 -19.68 3.56 -8.21
N ARG A 491 -19.06 4.68 -7.82
CA ARG A 491 -18.10 4.74 -6.70
C ARG A 491 -18.74 5.44 -5.50
N MET A 492 -18.33 5.05 -4.30
CA MET A 492 -19.03 5.43 -3.08
C MET A 492 -18.43 6.64 -2.35
N GLY A 493 -17.15 6.98 -2.58
CA GLY A 493 -16.47 8.08 -1.89
C GLY A 493 -16.14 7.80 -0.42
N PHE A 494 -16.45 6.61 0.05
CA PHE A 494 -16.13 6.06 1.37
C PHE A 494 -15.97 4.55 1.24
N ASP A 495 -15.50 3.86 2.29
CA ASP A 495 -15.43 2.40 2.33
C ASP A 495 -16.80 1.83 2.74
N PRO A 496 -17.59 1.20 1.84
CA PRO A 496 -18.93 0.72 2.14
C PRO A 496 -18.97 -0.40 3.19
N PRO A 497 -18.09 -1.43 3.16
CA PRO A 497 -18.03 -2.44 4.20
C PRO A 497 -17.79 -1.87 5.59
N GLU A 498 -16.80 -1.00 5.75
CA GLU A 498 -16.52 -0.36 7.03
C GLU A 498 -17.66 0.56 7.48
N CYS A 499 -18.27 1.30 6.56
CA CYS A 499 -19.43 2.13 6.86
C CYS A 499 -20.61 1.30 7.35
N VAL A 500 -20.95 0.20 6.66
CA VAL A 500 -22.08 -0.67 7.03
C VAL A 500 -21.85 -1.30 8.39
N GLU A 501 -20.63 -1.75 8.68
CA GLU A 501 -20.28 -2.32 9.98
C GLU A 501 -20.42 -1.31 11.13
N THR A 502 -20.00 -0.06 10.88
CA THR A 502 -19.92 0.95 11.96
C THR A 502 -21.17 1.80 12.12
N LYS A 503 -21.90 2.07 11.03
CA LYS A 503 -23.04 3.01 10.99
C LYS A 503 -24.36 2.36 10.56
N GLY A 504 -24.31 1.10 10.11
CA GLY A 504 -25.45 0.37 9.56
C GLY A 504 -25.76 0.73 8.11
N PRO A 505 -26.48 -0.15 7.37
CA PRO A 505 -26.71 -0.01 5.93
C PRO A 505 -27.49 1.24 5.53
N ALA A 506 -28.41 1.72 6.38
CA ALA A 506 -29.23 2.91 6.09
C ALA A 506 -28.41 4.22 6.03
N ALA A 507 -27.30 4.31 6.75
CA ALA A 507 -26.41 5.47 6.75
C ALA A 507 -25.39 5.44 5.59
N CYS A 508 -25.16 4.27 4.99
CA CYS A 508 -24.08 4.04 4.02
C CYS A 508 -24.60 4.08 2.58
N VAL A 509 -24.97 5.27 2.15
CA VAL A 509 -25.58 5.53 0.83
C VAL A 509 -24.90 6.74 0.18
N ALA A 510 -24.39 6.58 -1.03
CA ALA A 510 -23.80 7.67 -1.82
C ALA A 510 -24.84 8.33 -2.75
N PRO A 511 -24.73 9.64 -3.07
CA PRO A 511 -25.52 10.21 -4.15
C PRO A 511 -25.00 9.69 -5.50
N ARG A 512 -25.91 9.36 -6.41
CA ARG A 512 -25.56 8.88 -7.77
C ARG A 512 -24.64 9.87 -8.50
N SER A 513 -24.88 11.17 -8.33
CA SER A 513 -24.11 12.25 -8.96
C SER A 513 -22.67 12.35 -8.48
N LEU A 514 -22.27 11.60 -7.44
CA LEU A 514 -20.88 11.57 -6.97
C LEU A 514 -19.93 11.06 -8.05
N SER A 515 -20.33 9.98 -8.75
CA SER A 515 -19.45 9.26 -9.68
C SER A 515 -20.07 8.94 -11.04
N LEU A 516 -21.38 9.15 -11.20
CA LEU A 516 -22.12 8.87 -12.43
C LEU A 516 -22.77 10.15 -12.99
N ALA A 517 -22.65 10.32 -14.29
CA ALA A 517 -23.38 11.34 -15.02
C ALA A 517 -24.88 10.99 -15.10
N GLU A 518 -25.75 12.00 -15.20
CA GLU A 518 -27.19 11.79 -15.38
C GLU A 518 -27.48 10.95 -16.64
N ARG A 519 -26.83 11.29 -17.74
CA ARG A 519 -26.81 10.52 -18.98
C ARG A 519 -25.39 10.02 -19.22
N MET A 520 -25.28 8.78 -19.74
CA MET A 520 -24.00 8.21 -20.08
C MET A 520 -23.25 9.14 -21.04
N PRO A 521 -22.02 9.57 -20.69
CA PRO A 521 -21.20 10.38 -21.58
C PRO A 521 -20.81 9.58 -22.84
N THR A 522 -20.62 10.28 -23.96
CA THR A 522 -20.17 9.69 -25.22
C THR A 522 -19.03 10.50 -25.80
N ALA A 523 -17.99 9.81 -26.29
CA ALA A 523 -16.86 10.39 -27.00
C ALA A 523 -17.01 10.17 -28.50
N GLY A 524 -17.98 10.84 -29.13
CA GLY A 524 -18.29 10.70 -30.53
C GLY A 524 -19.32 9.61 -30.85
N ARG A 525 -19.35 9.16 -32.13
CA ARG A 525 -20.32 8.15 -32.61
C ARG A 525 -19.90 6.76 -32.15
N ILE A 526 -20.82 6.03 -31.52
CA ILE A 526 -20.63 4.61 -31.17
C ILE A 526 -20.55 3.78 -32.45
N PRO A 527 -19.53 2.93 -32.63
CA PRO A 527 -19.37 2.07 -33.80
C PRO A 527 -20.51 1.04 -33.91
N ALA A 528 -20.77 0.58 -35.14
CA ALA A 528 -21.90 -0.32 -35.42
C ALA A 528 -21.73 -1.73 -34.81
N ASN A 529 -20.50 -2.16 -34.53
CA ASN A 529 -20.19 -3.42 -33.86
C ASN A 529 -20.32 -3.34 -32.33
N VAL A 530 -20.84 -2.23 -31.76
CA VAL A 530 -20.90 -2.03 -30.31
C VAL A 530 -22.34 -1.98 -29.82
N THR A 531 -22.66 -2.83 -28.89
CA THR A 531 -23.89 -2.78 -28.08
C THR A 531 -23.55 -2.18 -26.72
N ILE A 532 -24.27 -1.16 -26.27
CA ILE A 532 -24.11 -0.55 -24.94
C ILE A 532 -25.12 -1.18 -23.99
N ALA A 533 -24.65 -1.53 -22.78
CA ALA A 533 -25.50 -1.94 -21.65
C ALA A 533 -25.29 -1.01 -20.46
N ASP A 534 -26.36 -0.73 -19.73
CA ASP A 534 -26.37 0.09 -18.52
C ASP A 534 -27.15 -0.60 -17.40
N PHE A 535 -26.46 -0.98 -16.34
CA PHE A 535 -27.04 -1.63 -15.16
C PHE A 535 -27.14 -0.67 -13.96
N ASN A 536 -26.85 0.61 -14.13
CA ASN A 536 -26.75 1.55 -13.01
C ASN A 536 -28.07 1.81 -12.27
N ALA A 537 -29.21 1.51 -12.87
CA ALA A 537 -30.50 1.54 -12.18
C ALA A 537 -30.59 0.45 -11.08
N THR A 538 -29.87 -0.66 -11.21
CA THR A 538 -29.81 -1.71 -10.19
C THR A 538 -28.90 -1.32 -9.04
N PHE A 539 -27.75 -0.68 -9.32
CA PHE A 539 -26.83 -0.21 -8.29
C PHE A 539 -27.36 1.03 -7.55
N CYS A 540 -28.03 1.90 -8.26
CA CYS A 540 -28.54 3.17 -7.74
C CYS A 540 -30.03 3.31 -8.08
N PRO A 541 -30.93 2.72 -7.29
CA PRO A 541 -32.35 2.94 -7.46
C PRO A 541 -32.70 4.40 -7.16
N GLY A 542 -33.04 5.15 -8.22
CA GLY A 542 -33.22 6.61 -8.18
C GLY A 542 -31.90 7.37 -8.12
N ASP A 543 -31.79 8.34 -7.19
CA ASP A 543 -30.64 9.24 -7.07
C ASP A 543 -29.60 8.77 -6.04
N ARG A 544 -29.78 7.61 -5.45
CA ARG A 544 -28.96 7.12 -4.34
C ARG A 544 -28.46 5.71 -4.61
N CYS A 545 -27.19 5.48 -4.30
CA CYS A 545 -26.52 4.20 -4.42
C CYS A 545 -26.30 3.62 -3.02
N PRO A 546 -27.11 2.65 -2.57
CA PRO A 546 -26.95 2.02 -1.26
C PRO A 546 -25.79 1.01 -1.26
N SER A 547 -25.14 0.87 -0.11
CA SER A 547 -24.09 -0.14 0.08
C SER A 547 -24.62 -1.57 0.17
N VAL A 548 -25.90 -1.75 0.52
CA VAL A 548 -26.58 -3.04 0.67
C VAL A 548 -27.90 -3.01 -0.09
N ILE A 549 -28.14 -4.03 -0.91
CA ILE A 549 -29.39 -4.22 -1.67
C ILE A 549 -29.91 -5.63 -1.39
N GLY A 550 -31.14 -5.73 -0.88
CA GLY A 550 -31.78 -7.02 -0.59
C GLY A 550 -30.96 -7.93 0.33
N ASN A 551 -30.36 -7.39 1.39
CA ASN A 551 -29.45 -8.08 2.30
C ASN A 551 -28.11 -8.53 1.66
N THR A 552 -27.81 -8.10 0.44
CA THR A 552 -26.52 -8.38 -0.20
C THR A 552 -25.64 -7.15 -0.14
N MET A 553 -24.40 -7.32 0.34
CA MET A 553 -23.37 -6.32 0.30
C MET A 553 -22.97 -6.09 -1.16
N VAL A 554 -23.17 -4.85 -1.66
CA VAL A 554 -22.93 -4.53 -3.07
C VAL A 554 -21.43 -4.37 -3.36
N TYR A 555 -20.71 -3.71 -2.48
CA TYR A 555 -19.33 -3.28 -2.71
C TYR A 555 -18.35 -4.05 -1.84
N SER A 556 -17.23 -4.43 -2.41
CA SER A 556 -16.08 -5.01 -1.71
C SER A 556 -15.10 -3.93 -1.18
N ASP A 557 -15.11 -2.75 -1.81
CA ASP A 557 -14.40 -1.53 -1.40
C ASP A 557 -15.13 -0.29 -1.97
N ASN A 558 -14.50 0.87 -2.03
CA ASN A 558 -15.14 2.11 -2.48
C ASN A 558 -15.57 2.15 -3.96
N GLY A 559 -15.15 1.19 -4.79
CA GLY A 559 -15.42 1.17 -6.22
C GLY A 559 -15.59 -0.22 -6.84
N HIS A 560 -15.19 -1.28 -6.14
CA HIS A 560 -15.32 -2.65 -6.63
C HIS A 560 -16.56 -3.33 -6.06
N ILE A 561 -17.17 -4.20 -6.87
CA ILE A 561 -18.41 -4.89 -6.54
C ILE A 561 -18.09 -6.29 -6.02
N THR A 562 -18.84 -6.78 -5.04
CA THR A 562 -18.73 -8.15 -4.51
C THR A 562 -19.10 -9.19 -5.57
N ALA A 563 -18.39 -10.32 -5.59
CA ALA A 563 -18.70 -11.43 -6.50
C ALA A 563 -20.14 -11.97 -6.25
N THR A 564 -20.58 -11.99 -5.00
CA THR A 564 -21.94 -12.40 -4.62
C THR A 564 -22.99 -11.51 -5.25
N PHE A 565 -22.84 -10.17 -5.21
CA PHE A 565 -23.79 -9.27 -5.85
C PHE A 565 -23.74 -9.39 -7.37
N MET A 566 -22.55 -9.51 -7.97
CA MET A 566 -22.42 -9.66 -9.42
C MET A 566 -23.08 -10.94 -9.93
N ARG A 567 -22.97 -12.06 -9.22
CA ARG A 567 -23.71 -13.30 -9.57
C ARG A 567 -25.22 -13.06 -9.65
N SER A 568 -25.78 -12.23 -8.78
CA SER A 568 -27.22 -11.91 -8.81
C SER A 568 -27.65 -11.15 -10.07
N LEU A 569 -26.72 -10.53 -10.79
CA LEU A 569 -26.96 -9.81 -12.04
C LEU A 569 -26.88 -10.72 -13.28
N ALA A 570 -26.51 -12.00 -13.15
CA ALA A 570 -26.35 -12.91 -14.27
C ALA A 570 -27.60 -12.95 -15.19
N PRO A 571 -28.85 -13.04 -14.71
CA PRO A 571 -30.03 -13.04 -15.58
C PRO A 571 -30.25 -11.73 -16.36
N ALA A 572 -29.82 -10.60 -15.78
CA ALA A 572 -29.89 -9.31 -16.47
C ALA A 572 -28.78 -9.17 -17.51
N LEU A 573 -27.58 -9.65 -17.19
CA LEU A 573 -26.43 -9.67 -18.10
C LEU A 573 -26.67 -10.60 -19.29
N GLU A 574 -27.28 -11.77 -19.08
CA GLU A 574 -27.61 -12.72 -20.13
C GLU A 574 -28.43 -12.09 -21.26
N LYS A 575 -29.46 -11.31 -20.92
CA LYS A 575 -30.28 -10.60 -21.90
C LYS A 575 -29.46 -9.68 -22.80
N GLU A 576 -28.50 -8.97 -22.22
CA GLU A 576 -27.65 -8.05 -22.96
C GLU A 576 -26.61 -8.78 -23.80
N VAL A 577 -26.05 -9.89 -23.31
CA VAL A 577 -25.14 -10.78 -24.06
C VAL A 577 -25.85 -11.37 -25.25
N LEU A 578 -27.04 -11.93 -25.07
CA LEU A 578 -27.84 -12.50 -26.18
C LEU A 578 -28.25 -11.42 -27.19
N ARG A 579 -28.61 -10.22 -26.73
CA ARG A 579 -28.89 -9.07 -27.61
C ARG A 579 -27.66 -8.68 -28.45
N ALA A 580 -26.48 -8.64 -27.87
CA ALA A 580 -25.24 -8.31 -28.56
C ALA A 580 -24.86 -9.40 -29.59
N LEU A 581 -24.99 -10.68 -29.23
CA LEU A 581 -24.77 -11.82 -30.13
C LEU A 581 -25.74 -11.82 -31.32
N ALA A 582 -27.03 -11.46 -31.10
CA ALA A 582 -28.04 -11.39 -32.17
C ALA A 582 -27.80 -10.19 -33.12
N GLY A 583 -27.31 -9.05 -32.62
CA GLY A 583 -27.00 -7.85 -33.40
C GLY A 583 -25.88 -8.10 -34.42
N GLY A 584 -24.89 -8.94 -34.09
CA GLY A 584 -23.82 -9.36 -34.99
C GLY A 584 -24.31 -10.28 -36.13
N GLN A 585 -25.35 -11.07 -35.90
CA GLN A 585 -25.96 -11.93 -36.90
C GLN A 585 -26.84 -11.18 -37.92
N ALA A 586 -27.34 -9.99 -37.57
CA ALA A 586 -28.21 -9.18 -38.44
C ALA A 586 -27.46 -8.40 -39.54
N ASN A 587 -26.13 -8.52 -39.65
CA ASN A 587 -25.33 -7.85 -40.69
C ASN A 587 -24.78 -8.87 -41.74
N PRO A 588 -25.54 -9.20 -42.82
CA PRO A 588 -25.19 -10.24 -43.77
C PRO A 588 -24.07 -9.86 -44.79
N LYS A 589 -23.27 -8.83 -44.46
CA LYS A 589 -22.15 -8.36 -45.31
C LYS A 589 -20.80 -8.44 -44.56
N ARG A 590 -20.54 -9.53 -43.87
CA ARG A 590 -19.20 -9.94 -43.46
C ARG A 590 -18.66 -11.07 -44.32
#